data_e469584f66a38fc18f9f458f53e9b316
#
_entry.id   e469584f66a38fc18f9f458f53e9b316
#
_cell.length_a   1.000
_cell.length_b   1.000
_cell.length_c   1.000
_cell.angle_alpha   90.00
_cell.angle_beta   90.00
_cell.angle_gamma   90.00
#
_symmetry.space_group_name_H-M   'P 1'
#
loop_
_entity.id
_entity.type
_entity.pdbx_description
1 polymer ?
#
loop_
_entity_poly.entity_id
_entity_poly.type
_entity_poly.pdbx_seq_one_letter_code
_entity_poly.pdbx_strand_id
1 'polypeptide(L)'
;MSKKEPKVAIVHDWLVGYAGGDRVVDSMHHVFPNAVIYTLVYDEKRMPAWFKDYDIRTTWVQKIPFATKLYKGLLPLMPRAFEELDLSEYDLVLSSSSSCSKGVITRPDAVHICYCHTPIRYVWDFYYTYRDNANWLVRKVMQRQMHKIRVWDKCAADRVDYFIANSHYIAQRIKKYYRRDSDVIYPCCHINESPFVEKEDFYLTVGRLTWYKRVDLAVQACTKLGKRLVVIGGGGEMEKLKAMAGPTIEFKGGGLS
;
A
#
# COMPACT_ATOMS: atom_id res chain seq x y z
N MET A 1 8.67 -8.48 39.03
CA MET A 1 7.78 -9.11 38.06
C MET A 1 8.44 -8.98 36.69
N SER A 2 8.92 -10.05 36.08
CA SER A 2 9.42 -10.04 34.71
C SER A 2 8.28 -9.62 33.79
N LYS A 3 8.41 -8.47 33.11
CA LYS A 3 7.43 -8.08 32.07
C LYS A 3 7.55 -9.12 30.96
N LYS A 4 6.54 -9.97 30.82
CA LYS A 4 6.41 -10.87 29.69
C LYS A 4 6.41 -10.01 28.42
N GLU A 5 7.27 -10.33 27.47
CA GLU A 5 7.25 -9.65 26.17
C GLU A 5 5.87 -9.82 25.53
N PRO A 6 5.29 -8.75 24.96
CA PRO A 6 4.00 -8.84 24.32
C PRO A 6 4.06 -9.75 23.09
N LYS A 7 3.05 -10.59 22.91
CA LYS A 7 2.84 -11.27 21.63
C LYS A 7 2.34 -10.28 20.60
N VAL A 8 3.04 -10.19 19.47
CA VAL A 8 2.77 -9.20 18.43
C VAL A 8 2.29 -9.87 17.14
N ALA A 9 1.24 -9.32 16.54
CA ALA A 9 0.84 -9.61 15.17
C ALA A 9 1.02 -8.37 14.30
N ILE A 10 1.54 -8.56 13.09
CA ILE A 10 1.58 -7.55 12.05
C ILE A 10 0.53 -7.92 11.00
N VAL A 11 -0.37 -7.01 10.65
CA VAL A 11 -1.42 -7.26 9.66
C VAL A 11 -1.22 -6.33 8.46
N HIS A 12 -1.05 -6.90 7.27
CA HIS A 12 -0.82 -6.13 6.05
C HIS A 12 -1.85 -6.44 4.96
N ASP A 13 -2.12 -5.47 4.09
CA ASP A 13 -3.16 -5.62 3.07
C ASP A 13 -2.89 -6.79 2.10
N TRP A 14 -1.68 -6.87 1.51
CA TRP A 14 -1.25 -7.94 0.60
C TRP A 14 0.26 -7.92 0.38
N LEU A 15 0.87 -9.08 0.21
CA LEU A 15 2.29 -9.27 -0.07
C LEU A 15 2.44 -9.93 -1.46
N VAL A 16 2.37 -9.11 -2.52
CA VAL A 16 2.41 -9.57 -3.93
C VAL A 16 3.47 -8.84 -4.76
N GLY A 17 4.42 -8.24 -4.12
CA GLY A 17 5.54 -7.52 -4.72
C GLY A 17 6.09 -6.48 -3.75
N TYR A 18 7.42 -6.41 -3.63
CA TYR A 18 8.11 -5.60 -2.64
C TYR A 18 8.10 -4.11 -3.02
N ALA A 19 7.28 -3.32 -2.34
CA ALA A 19 7.09 -1.88 -2.57
C ALA A 19 7.14 -1.10 -1.24
N GLY A 20 6.82 0.18 -1.25
CA GLY A 20 6.95 1.04 -0.07
C GLY A 20 6.19 0.59 1.17
N GLY A 21 4.96 0.06 0.99
CA GLY A 21 4.18 -0.50 2.11
C GLY A 21 4.81 -1.76 2.70
N ASP A 22 5.32 -2.63 1.84
CA ASP A 22 5.95 -3.88 2.23
C ASP A 22 7.27 -3.64 2.97
N ARG A 23 8.00 -2.57 2.62
CA ARG A 23 9.20 -2.12 3.37
C ARG A 23 8.87 -1.68 4.79
N VAL A 24 7.71 -1.07 5.00
CA VAL A 24 7.26 -0.71 6.35
C VAL A 24 6.94 -1.96 7.16
N VAL A 25 6.32 -2.98 6.57
CA VAL A 25 6.09 -4.28 7.22
C VAL A 25 7.42 -4.94 7.60
N ASP A 26 8.39 -4.94 6.69
CA ASP A 26 9.74 -5.43 6.92
C ASP A 26 10.41 -4.71 8.11
N SER A 27 10.30 -3.39 8.15
CA SER A 27 10.82 -2.59 9.27
C SER A 27 10.09 -2.86 10.59
N MET A 28 8.77 -3.06 10.57
CA MET A 28 8.00 -3.46 11.75
C MET A 28 8.48 -4.83 12.27
N HIS A 29 8.74 -5.77 11.35
CA HIS A 29 9.22 -7.09 11.70
C HIS A 29 10.65 -7.05 12.28
N HIS A 30 11.51 -6.14 11.82
CA HIS A 30 12.82 -5.92 12.44
C HIS A 30 12.73 -5.41 13.89
N VAL A 31 11.69 -4.61 14.21
CA VAL A 31 11.44 -4.15 15.57
C VAL A 31 10.84 -5.28 16.43
N PHE A 32 10.02 -6.14 15.83
CA PHE A 32 9.34 -7.26 16.48
C PHE A 32 9.64 -8.57 15.75
N PRO A 33 10.84 -9.13 15.90
CA PRO A 33 11.29 -10.27 15.07
C PRO A 33 10.50 -11.56 15.30
N ASN A 34 9.78 -11.66 16.41
CA ASN A 34 8.91 -12.79 16.73
C ASN A 34 7.44 -12.58 16.32
N ALA A 35 7.13 -11.48 15.62
CA ALA A 35 5.77 -11.18 15.21
C ALA A 35 5.33 -12.06 14.03
N VAL A 36 4.11 -12.57 14.11
CA VAL A 36 3.45 -13.25 12.99
C VAL A 36 2.88 -12.21 12.03
N ILE A 37 3.11 -12.37 10.74
CA ILE A 37 2.59 -11.48 9.70
C ILE A 37 1.32 -12.09 9.09
N TYR A 38 0.21 -11.39 9.22
CA TYR A 38 -1.06 -11.74 8.57
C TYR A 38 -1.29 -10.88 7.33
N THR A 39 -1.72 -11.50 6.25
CA THR A 39 -1.99 -10.77 5.00
C THR A 39 -3.15 -11.39 4.22
N LEU A 40 -3.80 -10.60 3.37
CA LEU A 40 -4.89 -11.09 2.52
C LEU A 40 -4.40 -12.25 1.64
N VAL A 41 -3.32 -11.99 0.89
CA VAL A 41 -2.67 -12.92 -0.03
C VAL A 41 -1.16 -12.69 -0.04
N TYR A 42 -0.41 -13.78 -0.29
CA TYR A 42 1.05 -13.78 -0.34
C TYR A 42 1.53 -14.48 -1.62
N ASP A 43 2.39 -13.80 -2.38
CA ASP A 43 3.09 -14.36 -3.54
C ASP A 43 4.59 -14.42 -3.24
N GLU A 44 5.05 -15.54 -2.71
CA GLU A 44 6.42 -15.77 -2.28
C GLU A 44 7.44 -15.48 -3.40
N LYS A 45 7.10 -15.78 -4.66
CA LYS A 45 8.01 -15.60 -5.80
C LYS A 45 8.27 -14.14 -6.13
N ARG A 46 7.44 -13.23 -5.66
CA ARG A 46 7.50 -11.78 -5.92
C ARG A 46 8.00 -10.98 -4.74
N MET A 47 8.28 -11.64 -3.64
CA MET A 47 8.87 -11.05 -2.44
C MET A 47 10.36 -11.33 -2.35
N PRO A 48 11.15 -10.51 -1.65
CA PRO A 48 12.57 -10.79 -1.39
C PRO A 48 12.77 -12.12 -0.66
N ALA A 49 13.94 -12.74 -0.87
CA ALA A 49 14.21 -14.09 -0.36
C ALA A 49 14.08 -14.20 1.17
N TRP A 50 14.44 -13.15 1.92
CA TRP A 50 14.37 -13.14 3.38
C TRP A 50 12.93 -13.16 3.94
N PHE A 51 11.91 -12.82 3.15
CA PHE A 51 10.51 -12.95 3.58
C PHE A 51 10.10 -14.40 3.82
N LYS A 52 10.85 -15.39 3.32
CA LYS A 52 10.62 -16.81 3.59
C LYS A 52 10.89 -17.21 5.03
N ASP A 53 11.73 -16.43 5.72
CA ASP A 53 12.10 -16.68 7.10
C ASP A 53 11.07 -16.12 8.09
N TYR A 54 10.07 -15.37 7.61
CA TYR A 54 9.00 -14.81 8.42
C TYR A 54 7.82 -15.78 8.53
N ASP A 55 7.18 -15.86 9.72
CA ASP A 55 5.89 -16.56 9.86
C ASP A 55 4.79 -15.73 9.19
N ILE A 56 4.46 -16.05 7.93
CA ILE A 56 3.45 -15.35 7.14
C ILE A 56 2.21 -16.23 7.02
N ARG A 57 1.09 -15.71 7.51
CA ARG A 57 -0.22 -16.37 7.46
C ARG A 57 -1.17 -15.58 6.59
N THR A 58 -1.89 -16.28 5.72
CA THR A 58 -2.83 -15.65 4.78
C THR A 58 -4.27 -15.87 5.20
N THR A 59 -5.16 -14.99 4.73
CA THR A 59 -6.60 -15.22 4.87
C THR A 59 -7.06 -16.36 3.94
N TRP A 60 -8.32 -16.79 4.13
CA TRP A 60 -8.95 -17.78 3.24
C TRP A 60 -9.02 -17.33 1.76
N VAL A 61 -8.91 -16.03 1.49
CA VAL A 61 -8.88 -15.47 0.12
C VAL A 61 -7.71 -16.03 -0.68
N GLN A 62 -6.59 -16.37 -0.05
CA GLN A 62 -5.46 -17.04 -0.70
C GLN A 62 -5.86 -18.32 -1.45
N LYS A 63 -6.87 -19.03 -0.97
CA LYS A 63 -7.35 -20.30 -1.56
C LYS A 63 -8.15 -20.10 -2.86
N ILE A 64 -8.55 -18.86 -3.17
CA ILE A 64 -9.25 -18.53 -4.41
C ILE A 64 -8.27 -18.66 -5.58
N PRO A 65 -8.62 -19.34 -6.68
CA PRO A 65 -7.78 -19.45 -7.85
C PRO A 65 -7.31 -18.06 -8.35
N PHE A 66 -6.01 -17.95 -8.59
CA PHE A 66 -5.37 -16.70 -9.06
C PHE A 66 -5.52 -15.50 -8.10
N ALA A 67 -5.79 -15.71 -6.80
CA ALA A 67 -6.02 -14.63 -5.83
C ALA A 67 -4.89 -13.60 -5.83
N THR A 68 -3.62 -14.01 -5.89
CA THR A 68 -2.45 -13.11 -5.91
C THR A 68 -2.40 -12.20 -7.15
N LYS A 69 -3.04 -12.59 -8.26
CA LYS A 69 -3.15 -11.75 -9.47
C LYS A 69 -4.41 -10.90 -9.47
N LEU A 70 -5.52 -11.43 -8.91
CA LEU A 70 -6.86 -10.85 -8.98
C LEU A 70 -7.24 -10.09 -7.70
N TYR A 71 -6.36 -10.00 -6.69
CA TYR A 71 -6.68 -9.47 -5.35
C TYR A 71 -7.40 -8.10 -5.38
N LYS A 72 -7.06 -7.22 -6.33
CA LYS A 72 -7.74 -5.92 -6.44
C LYS A 72 -9.24 -6.04 -6.74
N GLY A 73 -9.62 -7.05 -7.52
CA GLY A 73 -11.02 -7.35 -7.82
C GLY A 73 -11.77 -8.02 -6.66
N LEU A 74 -11.03 -8.60 -5.70
CA LEU A 74 -11.59 -9.27 -4.52
C LEU A 74 -11.88 -8.30 -3.37
N LEU A 75 -11.82 -7.00 -3.63
CA LEU A 75 -12.09 -5.95 -2.64
C LEU A 75 -13.38 -6.15 -1.82
N PRO A 76 -14.52 -6.58 -2.40
CA PRO A 76 -15.74 -6.82 -1.61
C PRO A 76 -15.61 -7.90 -0.53
N LEU A 77 -14.64 -8.81 -0.67
CA LEU A 77 -14.38 -9.90 0.27
C LEU A 77 -13.37 -9.52 1.36
N MET A 78 -12.54 -8.50 1.12
CA MET A 78 -11.45 -8.10 2.01
C MET A 78 -11.92 -7.74 3.43
N PRO A 79 -13.01 -6.95 3.61
CA PRO A 79 -13.50 -6.64 4.94
C PRO A 79 -13.71 -7.88 5.79
N ARG A 80 -14.48 -8.81 5.28
CA ARG A 80 -14.78 -10.07 5.97
C ARG A 80 -13.53 -10.92 6.20
N ALA A 81 -12.66 -11.01 5.21
CA ALA A 81 -11.45 -11.81 5.31
C ALA A 81 -10.50 -11.35 6.44
N PHE A 82 -10.42 -10.04 6.68
CA PHE A 82 -9.64 -9.50 7.79
C PHE A 82 -10.36 -9.63 9.13
N GLU A 83 -11.67 -9.47 9.19
CA GLU A 83 -12.48 -9.63 10.42
C GLU A 83 -12.51 -11.09 10.91
N GLU A 84 -12.33 -12.06 10.01
CA GLU A 84 -12.29 -13.50 10.35
C GLU A 84 -10.91 -13.99 10.81
N LEU A 85 -9.88 -13.12 10.85
CA LEU A 85 -8.59 -13.50 11.42
C LEU A 85 -8.69 -13.64 12.94
N ASP A 86 -8.32 -14.79 13.46
CA ASP A 86 -8.21 -14.99 14.90
C ASP A 86 -6.91 -14.38 15.42
N LEU A 87 -7.05 -13.26 16.10
CA LEU A 87 -5.95 -12.51 16.74
C LEU A 87 -6.06 -12.55 18.27
N SER A 88 -6.82 -13.46 18.83
CA SER A 88 -7.12 -13.56 20.27
C SER A 88 -5.87 -13.81 21.15
N GLU A 89 -4.80 -14.35 20.59
CA GLU A 89 -3.57 -14.64 21.34
C GLU A 89 -2.58 -13.45 21.44
N TYR A 90 -2.84 -12.34 20.70
CA TYR A 90 -1.91 -11.22 20.60
C TYR A 90 -2.24 -10.10 21.57
N ASP A 91 -1.20 -9.52 22.18
CA ASP A 91 -1.28 -8.38 23.09
C ASP A 91 -1.19 -7.05 22.31
N LEU A 92 -0.47 -7.07 21.18
CA LEU A 92 -0.27 -5.92 20.30
C LEU A 92 -0.53 -6.34 18.85
N VAL A 93 -1.39 -5.58 18.18
CA VAL A 93 -1.66 -5.75 16.75
C VAL A 93 -1.21 -4.48 16.02
N LEU A 94 -0.30 -4.65 15.05
CA LEU A 94 0.21 -3.58 14.19
C LEU A 94 -0.39 -3.76 12.80
N SER A 95 -1.32 -2.92 12.39
CA SER A 95 -1.82 -2.95 11.01
C SER A 95 -1.10 -1.95 10.12
N SER A 96 -0.56 -2.42 8.98
CA SER A 96 0.05 -1.62 7.92
C SER A 96 -0.98 -1.50 6.78
N SER A 97 -1.73 -0.40 6.76
CA SER A 97 -2.99 -0.31 6.01
C SER A 97 -3.03 0.80 4.96
N SER A 98 -3.36 0.41 3.75
CA SER A 98 -3.80 1.27 2.65
C SER A 98 -5.19 0.88 2.13
N SER A 99 -5.71 -0.24 2.66
CA SER A 99 -7.01 -0.83 2.30
C SER A 99 -7.72 -1.35 3.55
N CYS A 100 -7.82 -2.66 3.74
CA CYS A 100 -8.73 -3.28 4.70
C CYS A 100 -8.03 -3.88 5.94
N SER A 101 -6.71 -3.98 5.98
CA SER A 101 -5.97 -4.64 7.07
C SER A 101 -6.20 -4.03 8.46
N LYS A 102 -6.54 -2.73 8.54
CA LYS A 102 -6.91 -2.09 9.82
C LYS A 102 -8.26 -2.55 10.38
N GLY A 103 -9.04 -3.30 9.59
CA GLY A 103 -10.36 -3.76 9.98
C GLY A 103 -10.39 -5.05 10.81
N VAL A 104 -9.26 -5.52 11.27
CA VAL A 104 -9.18 -6.68 12.15
C VAL A 104 -9.91 -6.44 13.47
N ILE A 105 -10.33 -7.52 14.10
CA ILE A 105 -10.98 -7.52 15.42
C ILE A 105 -9.94 -8.00 16.43
N THR A 106 -9.71 -7.21 17.46
CA THR A 106 -8.81 -7.52 18.56
C THR A 106 -9.60 -7.78 19.85
N ARG A 107 -8.99 -8.48 20.80
CA ARG A 107 -9.59 -8.65 22.13
C ARG A 107 -9.59 -7.31 22.92
N PRO A 108 -10.44 -7.16 23.95
CA PRO A 108 -10.64 -5.86 24.63
C PRO A 108 -9.39 -5.28 25.32
N ASP A 109 -8.45 -6.13 25.73
CA ASP A 109 -7.22 -5.77 26.45
C ASP A 109 -5.99 -5.72 25.53
N ALA A 110 -6.13 -6.02 24.23
CA ALA A 110 -5.07 -5.87 23.24
C ALA A 110 -5.03 -4.44 22.69
N VAL A 111 -3.85 -3.98 22.33
CA VAL A 111 -3.66 -2.67 21.70
C VAL A 111 -3.56 -2.82 20.18
N HIS A 112 -4.37 -2.06 19.45
CA HIS A 112 -4.31 -2.00 17.99
C HIS A 112 -3.74 -0.67 17.51
N ILE A 113 -2.56 -0.70 16.92
CA ILE A 113 -1.91 0.47 16.30
C ILE A 113 -1.96 0.32 14.78
N CYS A 114 -2.53 1.30 14.10
CA CYS A 114 -2.58 1.31 12.64
C CYS A 114 -1.57 2.29 12.03
N TYR A 115 -0.56 1.77 11.34
CA TYR A 115 0.25 2.55 10.43
C TYR A 115 -0.53 2.75 9.12
N CYS A 116 -1.14 3.91 9.00
CA CYS A 116 -2.02 4.23 7.88
C CYS A 116 -1.22 4.85 6.73
N HIS A 117 -0.98 4.07 5.67
CA HIS A 117 -0.40 4.62 4.44
C HIS A 117 -1.34 5.62 3.77
N THR A 118 -2.64 5.36 3.87
CA THR A 118 -3.69 6.25 3.36
C THR A 118 -5.07 5.68 3.75
N PRO A 119 -6.06 6.50 4.09
CA PRO A 119 -7.46 6.11 3.98
C PRO A 119 -7.76 5.59 2.57
N ILE A 120 -8.65 4.62 2.44
CA ILE A 120 -8.90 3.89 1.19
C ILE A 120 -9.20 4.85 0.03
N ARG A 121 -8.22 5.11 -0.86
CA ARG A 121 -8.33 6.17 -1.90
C ARG A 121 -9.49 5.97 -2.85
N TYR A 122 -9.74 4.75 -3.29
CA TYR A 122 -10.77 4.45 -4.29
C TYR A 122 -12.21 4.55 -3.75
N VAL A 123 -12.41 4.61 -2.43
CA VAL A 123 -13.75 4.88 -1.85
C VAL A 123 -13.91 6.32 -1.36
N TRP A 124 -12.80 7.05 -1.14
CA TRP A 124 -12.81 8.45 -0.70
C TRP A 124 -12.39 9.39 -1.83
N ASP A 125 -11.10 9.58 -2.09
CA ASP A 125 -10.59 10.65 -2.96
C ASP A 125 -10.83 10.39 -4.45
N PHE A 126 -10.57 9.17 -4.90
CA PHE A 126 -10.64 8.81 -6.32
C PHE A 126 -11.96 8.13 -6.71
N TYR A 127 -12.96 8.21 -5.85
CA TYR A 127 -14.26 7.60 -6.11
C TYR A 127 -14.85 8.01 -7.46
N TYR A 128 -14.89 9.31 -7.73
CA TYR A 128 -15.45 9.84 -8.98
C TYR A 128 -14.60 9.42 -10.20
N THR A 129 -13.28 9.46 -10.08
CA THR A 129 -12.37 9.07 -11.16
C THR A 129 -12.56 7.60 -11.54
N TYR A 130 -12.64 6.69 -10.56
CA TYR A 130 -12.90 5.28 -10.84
C TYR A 130 -14.30 5.04 -11.40
N ARG A 131 -15.31 5.74 -10.87
CA ARG A 131 -16.69 5.66 -11.33
C ARG A 131 -16.81 6.09 -12.80
N ASP A 132 -16.21 7.20 -13.17
CA ASP A 132 -16.41 7.81 -14.48
C ASP A 132 -15.64 7.09 -15.59
N ASN A 133 -14.58 6.37 -15.23
CA ASN A 133 -13.84 5.51 -16.16
C ASN A 133 -14.42 4.09 -16.30
N ALA A 134 -15.49 3.74 -15.56
CA ALA A 134 -16.14 2.44 -15.62
C ALA A 134 -17.32 2.44 -16.61
N ASN A 135 -17.54 1.30 -17.29
CA ASN A 135 -18.74 1.12 -18.09
C ASN A 135 -20.01 1.13 -17.20
N TRP A 136 -21.18 1.32 -17.81
CA TRP A 136 -22.44 1.57 -17.05
C TRP A 136 -22.82 0.45 -16.06
N LEU A 137 -22.57 -0.81 -16.43
CA LEU A 137 -22.90 -1.96 -15.58
C LEU A 137 -21.94 -2.07 -14.39
N VAL A 138 -20.64 -1.97 -14.68
CA VAL A 138 -19.60 -1.94 -13.64
C VAL A 138 -19.79 -0.74 -12.71
N ARG A 139 -20.21 0.42 -13.25
CA ARG A 139 -20.50 1.63 -12.47
C ARG A 139 -21.60 1.39 -11.43
N LYS A 140 -22.72 0.76 -11.81
CA LYS A 140 -23.82 0.48 -10.86
C LYS A 140 -23.37 -0.44 -9.72
N VAL A 141 -22.69 -1.55 -10.04
CA VAL A 141 -22.16 -2.49 -9.04
C VAL A 141 -21.13 -1.80 -8.14
N MET A 142 -20.19 -1.08 -8.75
CA MET A 142 -19.13 -0.37 -8.05
C MET A 142 -19.66 0.70 -7.08
N GLN A 143 -20.65 1.49 -7.49
CA GLN A 143 -21.26 2.50 -6.62
C GLN A 143 -21.81 1.87 -5.32
N ARG A 144 -22.54 0.77 -5.43
CA ARG A 144 -23.10 0.06 -4.27
C ARG A 144 -22.00 -0.55 -3.38
N GLN A 145 -21.00 -1.17 -3.99
CA GLN A 145 -19.90 -1.79 -3.24
C GLN A 145 -19.00 -0.74 -2.56
N MET A 146 -18.65 0.33 -3.26
CA MET A 146 -17.83 1.40 -2.67
C MET A 146 -18.56 2.13 -1.52
N HIS A 147 -19.87 2.28 -1.61
CA HIS A 147 -20.66 2.81 -0.49
C HIS A 147 -20.54 1.90 0.74
N LYS A 148 -20.77 0.60 0.58
CA LYS A 148 -20.64 -0.37 1.68
C LYS A 148 -19.26 -0.36 2.30
N ILE A 149 -18.21 -0.37 1.45
CA ILE A 149 -16.83 -0.36 1.92
C ILE A 149 -16.51 0.96 2.64
N ARG A 150 -17.04 2.10 2.19
CA ARG A 150 -16.83 3.40 2.86
C ARG A 150 -17.46 3.41 4.27
N VAL A 151 -18.66 2.87 4.42
CA VAL A 151 -19.31 2.73 5.74
C VAL A 151 -18.48 1.80 6.62
N TRP A 152 -18.12 0.63 6.11
CA TRP A 152 -17.29 -0.33 6.82
C TRP A 152 -15.92 0.27 7.21
N ASP A 153 -15.26 1.00 6.29
CA ASP A 153 -13.95 1.61 6.48
C ASP A 153 -13.97 2.64 7.63
N LYS A 154 -15.05 3.41 7.75
CA LYS A 154 -15.23 4.33 8.87
C LYS A 154 -15.42 3.57 10.19
N CYS A 155 -16.28 2.53 10.21
CA CYS A 155 -16.48 1.69 11.39
C CYS A 155 -15.20 0.94 11.80
N ALA A 156 -14.43 0.45 10.81
CA ALA A 156 -13.15 -0.20 11.05
C ALA A 156 -12.12 0.76 11.67
N ALA A 157 -12.13 2.02 11.25
CA ALA A 157 -11.23 3.04 11.83
C ALA A 157 -11.56 3.37 13.30
N ASP A 158 -12.79 3.18 13.72
CA ASP A 158 -13.20 3.42 15.12
C ASP A 158 -12.71 2.30 16.07
N ARG A 159 -12.37 1.11 15.54
CA ARG A 159 -11.78 -0.02 16.30
C ARG A 159 -10.27 0.11 16.53
N VAL A 160 -9.60 1.03 15.85
CA VAL A 160 -8.17 1.28 16.01
C VAL A 160 -7.93 2.15 17.24
N ASP A 161 -7.03 1.74 18.13
CA ASP A 161 -6.67 2.53 19.33
C ASP A 161 -5.81 3.73 18.94
N TYR A 162 -4.74 3.52 18.19
CA TYR A 162 -3.80 4.56 17.80
C TYR A 162 -3.52 4.54 16.29
N PHE A 163 -3.52 5.74 15.69
CA PHE A 163 -3.12 5.92 14.30
C PHE A 163 -1.73 6.52 14.19
N ILE A 164 -0.92 5.93 13.33
CA ILE A 164 0.33 6.50 12.84
C ILE A 164 0.13 6.83 11.36
N ALA A 165 0.37 8.08 10.99
CA ALA A 165 0.33 8.54 9.60
C ALA A 165 1.74 8.58 9.00
N ASN A 166 1.90 8.18 7.75
CA ASN A 166 3.19 8.23 7.06
C ASN A 166 3.62 9.65 6.64
N SER A 167 2.75 10.65 6.83
CA SER A 167 3.02 12.05 6.51
C SER A 167 1.95 12.97 7.10
N HIS A 168 2.25 14.25 7.23
CA HIS A 168 1.27 15.27 7.64
C HIS A 168 0.04 15.31 6.71
N TYR A 169 0.24 15.09 5.40
CA TYR A 169 -0.88 15.00 4.46
C TYR A 169 -1.82 13.84 4.78
N ILE A 170 -1.28 12.68 5.13
CA ILE A 170 -2.10 11.52 5.53
C ILE A 170 -2.74 11.75 6.90
N ALA A 171 -2.07 12.39 7.85
CA ALA A 171 -2.67 12.78 9.12
C ALA A 171 -3.92 13.67 8.92
N GLN A 172 -3.85 14.65 8.04
CA GLN A 172 -5.01 15.49 7.68
C GLN A 172 -6.16 14.66 7.09
N ARG A 173 -5.85 13.64 6.28
CA ARG A 173 -6.87 12.75 5.69
C ARG A 173 -7.50 11.82 6.73
N ILE A 174 -6.71 11.28 7.66
CA ILE A 174 -7.22 10.52 8.81
C ILE A 174 -8.17 11.40 9.62
N LYS A 175 -7.76 12.61 9.94
CA LYS A 175 -8.62 13.57 10.65
C LYS A 175 -9.91 13.88 9.90
N LYS A 176 -9.82 14.06 8.57
CA LYS A 176 -11.00 14.38 7.75
C LYS A 176 -11.99 13.23 7.63
N TYR A 177 -11.51 12.01 7.31
CA TYR A 177 -12.39 10.89 6.99
C TYR A 177 -12.76 10.05 8.21
N TYR A 178 -11.82 9.85 9.12
CA TYR A 178 -12.03 9.03 10.31
C TYR A 178 -12.36 9.82 11.57
N ARG A 179 -12.11 11.16 11.57
CA ARG A 179 -12.25 12.02 12.75
C ARG A 179 -11.35 11.58 13.91
N ARG A 180 -10.21 10.99 13.58
CA ARG A 180 -9.19 10.52 14.52
C ARG A 180 -7.94 11.37 14.40
N ASP A 181 -7.24 11.53 15.51
CA ASP A 181 -5.89 12.10 15.54
C ASP A 181 -4.87 11.01 15.19
N SER A 182 -3.66 11.40 14.82
CA SER A 182 -2.58 10.48 14.47
C SER A 182 -1.22 11.13 14.66
N ASP A 183 -0.25 10.35 15.12
CA ASP A 183 1.16 10.74 15.13
C ASP A 183 1.75 10.57 13.73
N VAL A 184 2.74 11.40 13.38
CA VAL A 184 3.41 11.31 12.08
C VAL A 184 4.75 10.63 12.24
N ILE A 185 4.90 9.44 11.63
CA ILE A 185 6.17 8.72 11.52
C ILE A 185 6.40 8.43 10.05
N TYR A 186 7.40 9.10 9.45
CA TYR A 186 7.75 8.87 8.06
C TYR A 186 8.25 7.45 7.83
N PRO A 187 7.98 6.85 6.64
CA PRO A 187 8.50 5.54 6.31
C PRO A 187 10.04 5.57 6.29
N CYS A 188 10.65 4.53 6.82
CA CYS A 188 12.09 4.38 6.79
C CYS A 188 12.60 4.18 5.37
N CYS A 189 13.77 4.75 5.09
CA CYS A 189 14.54 4.49 3.89
C CYS A 189 15.81 3.74 4.28
N HIS A 190 16.07 2.61 3.64
CA HIS A 190 17.41 2.03 3.67
C HIS A 190 18.28 2.88 2.76
N ILE A 191 19.10 3.72 3.36
CA ILE A 191 20.16 4.45 2.64
C ILE A 191 21.29 3.46 2.48
N ASN A 192 21.29 2.72 1.38
CA ASN A 192 22.50 2.04 0.96
C ASN A 192 23.54 3.12 0.65
N GLU A 193 24.77 2.90 1.06
CA GLU A 193 25.89 3.76 0.70
C GLU A 193 26.10 3.69 -0.81
N SER A 194 25.30 4.45 -1.53
CA SER A 194 25.51 4.64 -2.96
C SER A 194 26.78 5.46 -3.13
N PRO A 195 27.75 4.99 -3.93
CA PRO A 195 28.96 5.76 -4.18
C PRO A 195 28.58 7.13 -4.75
N PHE A 196 29.26 8.16 -4.30
CA PHE A 196 29.09 9.50 -4.86
C PHE A 196 29.56 9.44 -6.31
N VAL A 197 28.63 9.59 -7.24
CA VAL A 197 28.94 9.63 -8.67
C VAL A 197 28.84 11.06 -9.20
N GLU A 198 29.64 11.37 -10.21
CA GLU A 198 29.57 12.64 -10.90
C GLU A 198 28.19 12.84 -11.53
N LYS A 199 27.62 14.02 -11.34
CA LYS A 199 26.26 14.32 -11.84
C LYS A 199 26.29 14.56 -13.34
N GLU A 200 25.41 13.88 -14.06
CA GLU A 200 25.17 14.14 -15.48
C GLU A 200 24.01 15.14 -15.65
N ASP A 201 23.99 15.83 -16.79
CA ASP A 201 22.93 16.81 -17.12
C ASP A 201 21.69 16.12 -17.69
N PHE A 202 20.89 15.52 -16.83
CA PHE A 202 19.58 14.98 -17.18
C PHE A 202 18.58 15.06 -16.02
N TYR A 203 17.30 15.08 -16.36
CA TYR A 203 16.22 14.91 -15.39
C TYR A 203 15.93 13.42 -15.19
N LEU A 204 15.57 13.04 -13.98
CA LEU A 204 15.26 11.66 -13.61
C LEU A 204 13.86 11.56 -13.00
N THR A 205 13.05 10.60 -13.46
CA THR A 205 11.85 10.16 -12.76
C THR A 205 11.88 8.66 -12.54
N VAL A 206 11.60 8.24 -11.29
CA VAL A 206 11.63 6.83 -10.88
C VAL A 206 10.30 6.47 -10.24
N GLY A 207 9.67 5.40 -10.69
CA GLY A 207 8.47 4.90 -10.05
C GLY A 207 7.50 4.16 -10.95
N ARG A 208 6.40 3.68 -10.36
CA ARG A 208 5.36 3.01 -11.13
C ARG A 208 4.67 3.98 -12.07
N LEU A 209 4.60 3.65 -13.35
CA LEU A 209 3.95 4.50 -14.37
C LEU A 209 2.44 4.30 -14.34
N THR A 210 1.80 5.08 -13.47
CA THR A 210 0.35 5.11 -13.28
C THR A 210 -0.17 6.53 -13.50
N TRP A 211 -1.40 6.66 -13.97
CA TRP A 211 -2.02 7.93 -14.31
C TRP A 211 -1.94 8.99 -13.20
N TYR A 212 -2.10 8.59 -11.93
CA TYR A 212 -2.07 9.53 -10.79
C TYR A 212 -0.67 10.01 -10.40
N LYS A 213 0.40 9.37 -10.90
CA LYS A 213 1.78 9.83 -10.69
C LYS A 213 2.17 10.98 -11.63
N ARG A 214 1.36 11.23 -12.66
CA ARG A 214 1.50 12.35 -13.57
C ARG A 214 2.88 12.46 -14.22
N VAL A 215 3.49 11.33 -14.56
CA VAL A 215 4.77 11.28 -15.30
C VAL A 215 4.61 11.90 -16.70
N ASP A 216 3.38 11.93 -17.22
CA ASP A 216 2.99 12.64 -18.45
C ASP A 216 3.45 14.10 -18.46
N LEU A 217 3.35 14.81 -17.34
CA LEU A 217 3.78 16.22 -17.24
C LEU A 217 5.29 16.36 -17.39
N ALA A 218 6.09 15.47 -16.79
CA ALA A 218 7.53 15.48 -16.92
C ALA A 218 7.96 15.19 -18.38
N VAL A 219 7.34 14.17 -19.01
CA VAL A 219 7.60 13.81 -20.39
C VAL A 219 7.26 14.95 -21.33
N GLN A 220 6.08 15.58 -21.20
CA GLN A 220 5.67 16.72 -22.03
C GLN A 220 6.59 17.93 -21.87
N ALA A 221 6.93 18.28 -20.62
CA ALA A 221 7.79 19.43 -20.33
C ALA A 221 9.19 19.23 -20.93
N CYS A 222 9.82 18.09 -20.68
CA CYS A 222 11.17 17.80 -21.19
C CYS A 222 11.19 17.66 -22.71
N THR A 223 10.14 17.08 -23.33
CA THR A 223 9.99 17.04 -24.79
C THR A 223 9.91 18.46 -25.37
N LYS A 224 9.05 19.33 -24.80
CA LYS A 224 8.87 20.70 -25.27
C LYS A 224 10.15 21.55 -25.13
N LEU A 225 10.90 21.33 -24.06
CA LEU A 225 12.13 22.08 -23.75
C LEU A 225 13.39 21.46 -24.36
N GLY A 226 13.30 20.33 -25.07
CA GLY A 226 14.44 19.61 -25.60
C GLY A 226 15.42 19.10 -24.52
N LYS A 227 14.93 18.88 -23.28
CA LYS A 227 15.78 18.43 -22.16
C LYS A 227 15.81 16.92 -22.07
N ARG A 228 17.00 16.37 -21.75
CA ARG A 228 17.17 14.93 -21.52
C ARG A 228 16.39 14.52 -20.25
N LEU A 229 15.52 13.51 -20.39
CA LEU A 229 14.79 12.89 -19.27
C LEU A 229 14.95 11.38 -19.32
N VAL A 230 15.36 10.80 -18.20
CA VAL A 230 15.39 9.35 -18.00
C VAL A 230 14.19 8.93 -17.15
N VAL A 231 13.38 8.01 -17.68
CA VAL A 231 12.18 7.46 -17.03
C VAL A 231 12.46 6.02 -16.64
N ILE A 232 12.52 5.76 -15.33
CA ILE A 232 12.75 4.43 -14.76
C ILE A 232 11.45 3.93 -14.12
N GLY A 233 10.96 2.79 -14.60
CA GLY A 233 9.77 2.15 -14.07
C GLY A 233 8.89 1.51 -15.12
N GLY A 234 7.86 0.80 -14.65
CA GLY A 234 6.85 0.14 -15.48
C GLY A 234 5.43 0.46 -15.01
N GLY A 235 4.45 0.22 -15.87
CA GLY A 235 3.04 0.42 -15.52
C GLY A 235 2.14 0.62 -16.72
N GLY A 236 0.85 0.76 -16.48
CA GLY A 236 -0.17 0.84 -17.54
C GLY A 236 -0.08 2.08 -18.44
N GLU A 237 0.65 3.12 -18.03
CA GLU A 237 0.82 4.35 -18.82
C GLU A 237 2.03 4.30 -19.78
N MET A 238 2.84 3.22 -19.75
CA MET A 238 4.10 3.14 -20.51
C MET A 238 3.92 3.47 -21.99
N GLU A 239 3.00 2.80 -22.66
CA GLU A 239 2.81 2.97 -24.11
C GLU A 239 2.30 4.38 -24.47
N LYS A 240 1.42 4.93 -23.64
CA LYS A 240 0.93 6.29 -23.81
C LYS A 240 2.04 7.32 -23.59
N LEU A 241 2.91 7.11 -22.61
CA LEU A 241 4.06 7.98 -22.33
C LEU A 241 5.07 7.94 -23.49
N LYS A 242 5.37 6.74 -24.01
CA LYS A 242 6.24 6.58 -25.19
C LYS A 242 5.67 7.29 -26.42
N ALA A 243 4.35 7.21 -26.64
CA ALA A 243 3.70 7.83 -27.81
C ALA A 243 3.77 9.37 -27.81
N MET A 244 3.92 10.01 -26.64
CA MET A 244 4.05 11.46 -26.50
C MET A 244 5.48 11.96 -26.30
N ALA A 245 6.43 11.05 -26.17
CA ALA A 245 7.82 11.37 -25.87
C ALA A 245 8.57 11.89 -27.11
N GLY A 246 9.32 12.97 -26.95
CA GLY A 246 10.30 13.42 -27.94
C GLY A 246 11.61 12.63 -27.89
N PRO A 247 12.55 12.91 -28.79
CA PRO A 247 13.78 12.13 -28.96
C PRO A 247 14.75 12.22 -27.76
N THR A 248 14.56 13.17 -26.87
CA THR A 248 15.39 13.38 -25.67
C THR A 248 14.91 12.59 -24.44
N ILE A 249 13.82 11.80 -24.59
CA ILE A 249 13.24 11.04 -23.49
C ILE A 249 13.65 9.56 -23.59
N GLU A 250 14.26 9.06 -22.55
CA GLU A 250 14.75 7.67 -22.46
C GLU A 250 13.94 6.86 -21.44
N PHE A 251 13.43 5.69 -21.83
CA PHE A 251 12.71 4.76 -20.95
C PHE A 251 13.58 3.53 -20.64
N LYS A 252 13.95 3.34 -19.37
CA LYS A 252 14.80 2.22 -18.91
C LYS A 252 14.01 0.99 -18.44
N GLY A 253 12.67 1.03 -18.47
CA GLY A 253 11.84 -0.06 -17.98
C GLY A 253 11.82 -0.19 -16.46
N GLY A 254 11.15 -1.25 -15.96
CA GLY A 254 11.12 -1.59 -14.53
C GLY A 254 12.06 -2.74 -14.24
N GLY A 255 13.06 -2.53 -13.43
CA GLY A 255 14.04 -3.56 -13.07
C GLY A 255 15.47 -3.04 -13.12
N LEU A 256 15.77 -2.05 -12.29
CA LEU A 256 17.13 -1.86 -11.82
C LEU A 256 17.27 -2.77 -10.60
N SER A 257 17.79 -3.97 -10.82
CA SER A 257 18.33 -4.85 -9.79
C SER A 257 19.64 -4.28 -9.30
#